data_82df8f28a5ab15d54c7000c29ea06a16
#
_entry.id   82df8f28a5ab15d54c7000c29ea06a16
#
_cell.length_a   1.000
_cell.length_b   1.000
_cell.length_c   1.000
_cell.angle_alpha   90.00
_cell.angle_beta   90.00
_cell.angle_gamma   90.00
#
_symmetry.space_group_name_H-M   'P 1'
#
loop_
_entity.id
_entity.type
_entity.pdbx_description
1 polymer ?
#
loop_
_entity_poly.entity_id
_entity_poly.type
_entity_poly.pdbx_seq_one_letter_code
_entity_poly.pdbx_strand_id
1 'polypeptide(L)'
;MGACVSRRPHPVMRFCRAASKIRLAGAVVAAVMAACFPRAARAFSVPAASFGGLVRGATFSHGRLGLAPVAGGRRGAAWLLVGEGLQNAAGMQNGGARGLKASSGLHRDKVLEIEEQLLADDPIKIAGDEEVKVNLLSLSPEALEKQLVEWGAKKFVAKQIHQWLYDKGATSIDQFTNVSKEMRELLKSRATMGTLEIATEQVSKDGTIKRAYKLPDGQLIESVLMPYEDGRRTACISSQAGCAMGCVFCATGQMGFARQLTASEIFEQVQRFHSELAQKGERLSNVVLMGMGEPLGNYKNVLSAVRRMNTEIGIGARHITISTVGLVPRIQRLAKEGLQVKLAVSLHAANDKERSEIMPVNVRFPLRDLMQTCRDYVRDTGRRITFEWALIAGQNDTPETAHELGQLLQGLMCHVNLIPLNPTE
;
A
#
# COMPACT_ATOMS: atom_id res chain seq x y z
N MET A 1 13.93 -28.23 -51.99
CA MET A 1 12.82 -27.26 -51.95
C MET A 1 11.71 -27.83 -51.07
N GLY A 2 11.55 -27.37 -49.87
CA GLY A 2 10.55 -27.84 -48.93
C GLY A 2 10.35 -26.77 -47.83
N ALA A 3 9.28 -26.00 -47.95
CA ALA A 3 8.95 -24.92 -47.07
C ALA A 3 8.45 -25.46 -45.72
N CYS A 4 9.09 -25.06 -44.62
CA CYS A 4 8.68 -25.35 -43.25
C CYS A 4 7.63 -24.33 -42.82
N VAL A 5 6.36 -24.73 -42.72
CA VAL A 5 5.25 -23.90 -42.23
C VAL A 5 5.24 -23.95 -40.71
N SER A 6 5.57 -22.84 -40.06
CA SER A 6 5.46 -22.65 -38.61
C SER A 6 3.98 -22.54 -38.22
N ARG A 7 3.45 -23.52 -37.50
CA ARG A 7 2.11 -23.47 -36.90
C ARG A 7 2.15 -22.63 -35.62
N ARG A 8 1.47 -21.49 -35.61
CA ARG A 8 1.16 -20.73 -34.39
C ARG A 8 0.16 -21.51 -33.53
N PRO A 9 0.30 -21.54 -32.20
CA PRO A 9 -0.67 -22.23 -31.34
C PRO A 9 -2.00 -21.46 -31.27
N HIS A 10 -3.11 -22.19 -31.31
CA HIS A 10 -4.48 -21.70 -31.34
C HIS A 10 -4.87 -20.96 -30.04
N PRO A 11 -5.69 -19.88 -30.09
CA PRO A 11 -6.07 -19.05 -28.93
C PRO A 11 -6.86 -19.79 -27.84
N VAL A 12 -7.40 -20.98 -28.10
CA VAL A 12 -8.18 -21.79 -27.15
C VAL A 12 -7.37 -22.30 -25.95
N MET A 13 -6.04 -22.48 -26.08
CA MET A 13 -5.20 -22.92 -24.94
C MET A 13 -4.94 -21.82 -23.90
N ARG A 14 -5.08 -20.55 -24.24
CA ARG A 14 -4.94 -19.45 -23.27
C ARG A 14 -6.18 -19.27 -22.38
N PHE A 15 -7.35 -19.64 -22.88
CA PHE A 15 -8.61 -19.54 -22.11
C PHE A 15 -8.71 -20.59 -21.00
N CYS A 16 -8.20 -21.81 -21.21
CA CYS A 16 -8.24 -22.85 -20.20
C CYS A 16 -7.33 -22.57 -18.98
N ARG A 17 -6.20 -21.88 -19.15
CA ARG A 17 -5.32 -21.51 -18.01
C ARG A 17 -5.87 -20.36 -17.16
N ALA A 18 -6.57 -19.39 -17.78
CA ALA A 18 -7.23 -18.33 -17.03
C ALA A 18 -8.44 -18.86 -16.24
N ALA A 19 -9.25 -19.73 -16.85
CA ALA A 19 -10.40 -20.34 -16.19
C ALA A 19 -10.03 -21.24 -15.00
N SER A 20 -8.86 -21.92 -15.02
CA SER A 20 -8.38 -22.71 -13.88
C SER A 20 -7.92 -21.84 -12.72
N LYS A 21 -7.26 -20.71 -12.98
CA LYS A 21 -6.85 -19.75 -11.94
C LYS A 21 -8.06 -19.09 -11.25
N ILE A 22 -9.10 -18.76 -12.01
CA ILE A 22 -10.35 -18.18 -11.46
C ILE A 22 -11.09 -19.22 -10.62
N ARG A 23 -11.11 -20.50 -11.01
CA ARG A 23 -11.72 -21.57 -10.23
C ARG A 23 -10.96 -21.87 -8.93
N LEU A 24 -9.62 -21.80 -8.95
CA LEU A 24 -8.78 -22.01 -7.76
C LEU A 24 -8.97 -20.87 -6.75
N ALA A 25 -8.95 -19.61 -7.20
CA ALA A 25 -9.23 -18.46 -6.35
C ALA A 25 -10.63 -18.53 -5.72
N GLY A 26 -11.63 -18.98 -6.47
CA GLY A 26 -12.98 -19.20 -5.96
C GLY A 26 -13.06 -20.29 -4.88
N ALA A 27 -12.28 -21.37 -5.00
CA ALA A 27 -12.23 -22.46 -4.02
C ALA A 27 -11.55 -22.01 -2.71
N VAL A 28 -10.45 -21.25 -2.79
CA VAL A 28 -9.77 -20.67 -1.63
C VAL A 28 -10.67 -19.68 -0.89
N VAL A 29 -11.36 -18.80 -1.62
CA VAL A 29 -12.35 -17.88 -1.04
C VAL A 29 -13.47 -18.63 -0.34
N ALA A 30 -14.02 -19.68 -0.95
CA ALA A 30 -15.08 -20.48 -0.35
C ALA A 30 -14.61 -21.23 0.92
N ALA A 31 -13.38 -21.76 0.92
CA ALA A 31 -12.80 -22.44 2.08
C ALA A 31 -12.55 -21.46 3.25
N VAL A 32 -12.01 -20.26 2.99
CA VAL A 32 -11.83 -19.21 4.01
C VAL A 32 -13.17 -18.76 4.57
N MET A 33 -14.20 -18.60 3.74
CA MET A 33 -15.55 -18.23 4.17
C MET A 33 -16.18 -19.32 5.03
N ALA A 34 -16.03 -20.60 4.67
CA ALA A 34 -16.57 -21.73 5.43
C ALA A 34 -15.88 -21.87 6.80
N ALA A 35 -14.56 -21.67 6.87
CA ALA A 35 -13.79 -21.76 8.10
C ALA A 35 -14.01 -20.58 9.05
N CYS A 36 -14.10 -19.36 8.52
CA CYS A 36 -14.24 -18.14 9.33
C CYS A 36 -15.70 -17.85 9.73
N PHE A 37 -16.69 -18.36 8.97
CA PHE A 37 -18.12 -18.06 9.18
C PHE A 37 -19.01 -19.30 9.03
N PRO A 38 -18.98 -20.25 9.97
CA PRO A 38 -19.72 -21.51 9.82
C PRO A 38 -21.25 -21.36 9.72
N ARG A 39 -21.81 -20.21 10.17
CA ARG A 39 -23.23 -19.91 10.00
C ARG A 39 -23.60 -19.36 8.61
N ALA A 40 -22.66 -18.75 7.88
CA ALA A 40 -22.87 -18.28 6.52
C ALA A 40 -22.77 -19.41 5.47
N ALA A 41 -22.00 -20.46 5.76
CA ALA A 41 -21.82 -21.61 4.88
C ALA A 41 -23.13 -22.38 4.60
N ARG A 42 -24.12 -22.34 5.52
CA ARG A 42 -25.44 -22.98 5.31
C ARG A 42 -26.31 -22.27 4.26
N ALA A 43 -26.00 -21.03 3.91
CA ALA A 43 -26.77 -20.27 2.90
C ALA A 43 -26.25 -20.49 1.45
N PHE A 44 -25.09 -21.15 1.28
CA PHE A 44 -24.44 -21.39 -0.01
C PHE A 44 -24.23 -22.87 -0.34
N SER A 45 -24.97 -23.78 0.27
CA SER A 45 -24.96 -25.21 -0.12
C SER A 45 -25.68 -25.39 -1.46
N VAL A 46 -24.94 -25.28 -2.57
CA VAL A 46 -25.38 -25.76 -3.88
C VAL A 46 -25.10 -27.27 -3.93
N PRO A 47 -26.10 -28.14 -4.19
CA PRO A 47 -25.86 -29.56 -4.29
C PRO A 47 -24.88 -29.90 -5.42
N ALA A 48 -23.89 -30.72 -5.14
CA ALA A 48 -22.84 -31.16 -6.08
C ALA A 48 -23.35 -32.01 -7.28
N ALA A 49 -24.66 -32.19 -7.44
CA ALA A 49 -25.25 -33.12 -8.41
C ALA A 49 -25.69 -32.45 -9.75
N SER A 50 -25.45 -31.18 -10.02
CA SER A 50 -25.99 -30.47 -11.19
C SER A 50 -24.98 -29.98 -12.24
N PHE A 51 -23.74 -30.49 -12.26
CA PHE A 51 -22.72 -30.03 -13.24
C PHE A 51 -22.36 -31.07 -14.32
N GLY A 52 -23.28 -31.93 -14.65
CA GLY A 52 -23.16 -32.86 -15.78
C GLY A 52 -24.20 -32.58 -16.85
N GLY A 53 -23.92 -31.70 -17.78
CA GLY A 53 -24.75 -31.50 -18.97
C GLY A 53 -25.34 -30.13 -19.11
N LEU A 54 -24.67 -29.28 -19.88
CA LEU A 54 -25.22 -28.33 -20.85
C LEU A 54 -24.07 -27.39 -21.36
N VAL A 55 -23.39 -27.85 -22.40
CA VAL A 55 -22.65 -26.95 -23.27
C VAL A 55 -23.22 -27.16 -24.68
N ARG A 56 -24.31 -26.49 -24.99
CA ARG A 56 -24.71 -26.14 -26.35
C ARG A 56 -25.55 -24.86 -26.31
N GLY A 57 -25.00 -23.78 -26.87
CA GLY A 57 -25.72 -22.68 -27.48
C GLY A 57 -26.43 -21.71 -26.56
N ALA A 58 -25.76 -20.61 -26.16
CA ALA A 58 -26.49 -19.41 -25.76
C ALA A 58 -25.70 -18.18 -26.21
N THR A 59 -26.29 -17.41 -27.12
CA THR A 59 -25.96 -16.04 -27.50
C THR A 59 -26.34 -15.12 -26.33
N PHE A 60 -25.41 -14.33 -25.82
CA PHE A 60 -25.69 -13.36 -24.75
C PHE A 60 -26.16 -12.05 -25.36
N SER A 61 -27.43 -11.68 -25.10
CA SER A 61 -27.95 -10.32 -25.26
C SER A 61 -27.79 -9.56 -23.92
N HIS A 62 -27.41 -8.27 -24.01
CA HIS A 62 -27.27 -7.35 -22.87
C HIS A 62 -28.61 -7.18 -22.13
N GLY A 63 -28.69 -7.61 -20.87
CA GLY A 63 -29.79 -7.38 -19.96
C GLY A 63 -29.31 -6.85 -18.60
N ARG A 64 -29.76 -5.64 -18.24
CA ARG A 64 -29.53 -4.98 -16.96
C ARG A 64 -30.08 -5.84 -15.82
N LEU A 65 -29.25 -6.17 -14.82
CA LEU A 65 -29.70 -6.71 -13.54
C LEU A 65 -29.94 -5.52 -12.57
N GLY A 66 -31.20 -5.23 -12.33
CA GLY A 66 -31.64 -4.34 -11.28
C GLY A 66 -31.59 -5.05 -9.93
N LEU A 67 -30.91 -4.48 -8.96
CA LEU A 67 -30.95 -4.91 -7.57
C LEU A 67 -32.05 -4.14 -6.82
N ALA A 68 -33.06 -4.86 -6.33
CA ALA A 68 -34.06 -4.32 -5.41
C ALA A 68 -33.48 -4.27 -3.98
N PRO A 69 -33.80 -3.25 -3.16
CA PRO A 69 -33.32 -3.15 -1.79
C PRO A 69 -34.14 -4.04 -0.86
N VAL A 70 -33.45 -4.91 -0.11
CA VAL A 70 -34.03 -5.62 1.04
C VAL A 70 -33.76 -4.78 2.29
N ALA A 71 -34.83 -4.29 2.90
CA ALA A 71 -34.80 -3.56 4.16
C ALA A 71 -34.58 -4.49 5.35
N GLY A 72 -33.77 -4.06 6.30
CA GLY A 72 -33.83 -4.45 7.71
C GLY A 72 -32.75 -5.42 8.18
N GLY A 73 -31.85 -4.92 9.04
CA GLY A 73 -31.03 -5.74 9.93
C GLY A 73 -29.60 -5.26 10.09
N ARG A 74 -29.34 -4.44 11.11
CA ARG A 74 -27.98 -4.11 11.57
C ARG A 74 -27.27 -5.37 12.04
N ARG A 75 -26.35 -5.91 11.23
CA ARG A 75 -25.21 -6.78 11.63
C ARG A 75 -24.20 -6.81 10.50
N GLY A 76 -22.91 -6.66 10.83
CA GLY A 76 -21.78 -6.43 9.95
C GLY A 76 -21.70 -7.36 8.73
N ALA A 77 -21.76 -6.78 7.57
CA ALA A 77 -21.46 -7.46 6.31
C ALA A 77 -19.93 -7.38 6.06
N ALA A 78 -19.32 -8.55 5.94
CA ALA A 78 -17.93 -8.66 5.46
C ALA A 78 -17.94 -8.46 3.95
N TRP A 79 -17.21 -7.46 3.46
CA TRP A 79 -17.01 -7.22 2.02
C TRP A 79 -15.68 -7.84 1.61
N LEU A 80 -15.72 -8.75 0.68
CA LEU A 80 -14.55 -9.26 -0.01
C LEU A 80 -14.33 -8.36 -1.23
N LEU A 81 -13.30 -7.50 -1.20
CA LEU A 81 -12.83 -6.79 -2.39
C LEU A 81 -11.75 -7.66 -3.04
N VAL A 82 -12.11 -8.32 -4.12
CA VAL A 82 -11.14 -8.87 -5.07
C VAL A 82 -10.67 -7.68 -5.91
N GLY A 83 -9.45 -7.23 -5.72
CA GLY A 83 -8.84 -6.19 -6.54
C GLY A 83 -8.55 -6.74 -7.94
N GLU A 84 -9.45 -6.53 -8.89
CA GLU A 84 -9.12 -6.58 -10.32
C GLU A 84 -8.43 -5.26 -10.68
N GLY A 85 -7.13 -5.28 -10.89
CA GLY A 85 -6.46 -4.09 -11.38
C GLY A 85 -4.95 -4.08 -11.25
N LEU A 86 -4.29 -5.07 -11.81
CA LEU A 86 -2.88 -4.98 -12.23
C LEU A 86 -2.59 -6.05 -13.29
N GLN A 87 -3.23 -5.93 -14.44
CA GLN A 87 -2.81 -6.64 -15.64
C GLN A 87 -2.42 -5.60 -16.68
N ASN A 88 -1.13 -5.49 -16.90
CA ASN A 88 -0.44 -5.20 -18.17
C ASN A 88 0.76 -4.26 -17.99
N ALA A 89 1.86 -4.83 -17.56
CA ALA A 89 3.18 -4.40 -18.03
C ALA A 89 3.99 -5.69 -18.24
N ALA A 90 3.63 -6.45 -19.29
CA ALA A 90 4.39 -7.61 -19.73
C ALA A 90 4.95 -7.32 -21.12
N GLY A 91 6.20 -6.99 -21.13
CA GLY A 91 7.05 -6.99 -22.29
C GLY A 91 8.47 -7.29 -21.85
N MET A 92 8.74 -8.53 -21.41
CA MET A 92 10.06 -9.16 -21.51
C MET A 92 9.96 -10.67 -21.29
N GLN A 93 10.81 -11.40 -21.97
CA GLN A 93 10.74 -12.79 -22.35
C GLN A 93 11.04 -13.78 -21.21
N ASN A 94 10.46 -14.97 -21.33
CA ASN A 94 10.63 -16.17 -20.50
C ASN A 94 12.07 -16.57 -20.20
N GLY A 95 12.42 -16.62 -18.92
CA GLY A 95 13.57 -17.37 -18.37
C GLY A 95 13.07 -18.29 -17.25
N GLY A 96 13.41 -19.58 -17.35
CA GLY A 96 12.86 -20.67 -16.55
C GLY A 96 13.11 -20.53 -15.03
N ALA A 97 12.12 -20.94 -14.27
CA ALA A 97 12.16 -21.05 -12.82
C ALA A 97 13.22 -22.07 -12.35
N ARG A 98 14.35 -21.60 -11.85
CA ARG A 98 15.28 -22.39 -11.03
C ARG A 98 14.90 -22.16 -9.57
N GLY A 99 14.68 -23.25 -8.83
CA GLY A 99 14.35 -23.22 -7.41
C GLY A 99 15.38 -22.41 -6.59
N LEU A 100 14.91 -21.37 -5.92
CA LEU A 100 15.70 -20.55 -5.01
C LEU A 100 16.05 -21.36 -3.76
N LYS A 101 17.29 -21.84 -3.67
CA LYS A 101 17.88 -22.36 -2.42
C LYS A 101 18.22 -21.15 -1.55
N ALA A 102 17.59 -21.06 -0.40
CA ALA A 102 17.88 -20.06 0.64
C ALA A 102 19.35 -20.20 1.11
N SER A 103 20.13 -19.14 0.98
CA SER A 103 21.45 -18.99 1.61
C SER A 103 21.26 -18.61 3.08
N SER A 104 21.17 -19.60 3.94
CA SER A 104 20.82 -19.48 5.35
C SER A 104 22.02 -19.19 6.25
N GLY A 105 22.45 -18.00 6.39
CA GLY A 105 23.49 -17.66 7.38
C GLY A 105 23.76 -16.16 7.49
N LEU A 106 24.19 -15.56 6.40
CA LEU A 106 24.58 -14.13 6.34
C LEU A 106 23.39 -13.15 6.42
N HIS A 107 22.18 -13.61 6.17
CA HIS A 107 20.97 -12.76 6.14
C HIS A 107 20.38 -12.50 7.53
N ARG A 108 20.54 -13.46 8.45
CA ARG A 108 19.93 -13.42 9.77
C ARG A 108 20.53 -12.36 10.68
N ASP A 109 21.84 -12.25 10.72
CA ASP A 109 22.55 -11.31 11.60
C ASP A 109 22.39 -9.86 11.13
N LYS A 110 22.40 -9.64 9.79
CA LYS A 110 22.10 -8.32 9.21
C LYS A 110 20.67 -7.85 9.47
N VAL A 111 19.68 -8.74 9.43
CA VAL A 111 18.29 -8.39 9.75
C VAL A 111 18.15 -7.99 11.20
N LEU A 112 18.81 -8.68 12.13
CA LEU A 112 18.78 -8.35 13.56
C LEU A 112 19.46 -7.00 13.86
N GLU A 113 20.59 -6.72 13.21
CA GLU A 113 21.34 -5.46 13.38
C GLU A 113 20.58 -4.25 12.82
N ILE A 114 19.92 -4.41 11.68
CA ILE A 114 19.10 -3.36 11.06
C ILE A 114 17.81 -3.14 11.87
N GLU A 115 17.21 -4.20 12.42
CA GLU A 115 16.04 -4.07 13.27
C GLU A 115 16.35 -3.34 14.60
N GLU A 116 17.52 -3.50 15.17
CA GLU A 116 17.97 -2.70 16.30
C GLU A 116 18.08 -1.22 15.93
N GLN A 117 18.65 -0.91 14.77
CA GLN A 117 18.71 0.46 14.22
C GLN A 117 17.33 1.04 13.91
N LEU A 118 16.38 0.24 13.40
CA LEU A 118 15.00 0.67 13.15
C LEU A 118 14.18 0.89 14.42
N LEU A 119 14.59 0.24 15.53
CA LEU A 119 13.98 0.42 16.85
C LEU A 119 14.61 1.59 17.62
N ALA A 120 15.83 2.01 17.25
CA ALA A 120 16.44 3.23 17.76
C ALA A 120 15.71 4.46 17.18
N ASP A 121 15.31 5.36 18.07
CA ASP A 121 14.52 6.56 17.72
C ASP A 121 15.39 7.75 17.26
N ASP A 122 16.63 7.54 16.82
CA ASP A 122 17.55 8.62 16.47
C ASP A 122 17.28 9.24 15.09
N PRO A 123 17.28 10.58 14.97
CA PRO A 123 17.13 11.26 13.69
C PRO A 123 18.41 11.09 12.85
N ILE A 124 18.28 10.57 11.64
CA ILE A 124 19.37 10.52 10.67
C ILE A 124 19.73 11.95 10.26
N LYS A 125 20.95 12.38 10.55
CA LYS A 125 21.51 13.65 10.06
C LYS A 125 21.84 13.51 8.59
N ILE A 126 21.18 14.34 7.74
CA ILE A 126 21.54 14.48 6.33
C ILE A 126 22.68 15.51 6.28
N ALA A 127 23.86 15.11 5.83
CA ALA A 127 25.00 16.00 5.62
C ALA A 127 24.89 16.64 4.22
N GLY A 128 25.05 17.97 4.13
CA GLY A 128 25.17 18.72 2.88
C GLY A 128 25.34 20.19 3.14
N ASP A 129 26.53 20.73 2.83
CA ASP A 129 26.94 22.13 2.99
C ASP A 129 26.68 22.93 1.69
N GLU A 130 25.42 23.09 1.28
CA GLU A 130 25.01 24.16 0.38
C GLU A 130 23.92 24.98 1.07
N GLU A 131 23.76 26.25 0.70
CA GLU A 131 22.69 27.12 1.22
C GLU A 131 21.31 26.48 0.96
N VAL A 132 20.91 25.59 1.87
CA VAL A 132 19.75 24.72 1.70
C VAL A 132 18.50 25.56 1.76
N LYS A 133 17.83 25.75 0.63
CA LYS A 133 16.51 26.37 0.58
C LYS A 133 15.54 25.66 1.51
N VAL A 134 14.74 26.42 2.23
CA VAL A 134 13.73 25.89 3.14
C VAL A 134 12.62 25.20 2.35
N ASN A 135 12.39 23.92 2.59
CA ASN A 135 11.25 23.24 2.02
C ASN A 135 9.96 23.67 2.75
N LEU A 136 9.09 24.43 2.09
CA LEU A 136 7.84 24.91 2.68
C LEU A 136 6.92 23.77 3.12
N LEU A 137 6.97 22.62 2.43
CA LEU A 137 6.19 21.43 2.80
C LEU A 137 6.73 20.71 4.03
N SER A 138 7.94 21.04 4.52
CA SER A 138 8.48 20.46 5.76
C SER A 138 8.01 21.19 7.02
N LEU A 139 7.46 22.39 6.88
CA LEU A 139 7.11 23.24 8.00
C LEU A 139 5.68 22.98 8.47
N SER A 140 5.48 22.94 9.81
CA SER A 140 4.12 23.06 10.38
C SER A 140 3.57 24.48 10.13
N PRO A 141 2.25 24.71 10.26
CA PRO A 141 1.68 26.06 10.11
C PRO A 141 2.37 27.10 10.99
N GLU A 142 2.71 26.73 12.23
CA GLU A 142 3.40 27.63 13.19
C GLU A 142 4.86 27.88 12.78
N ALA A 143 5.56 26.84 12.31
CA ALA A 143 6.93 26.96 11.82
C ALA A 143 6.99 27.80 10.53
N LEU A 144 6.00 27.66 9.65
CA LEU A 144 5.85 28.46 8.44
C LEU A 144 5.62 29.93 8.80
N GLU A 145 4.73 30.24 9.76
CA GLU A 145 4.51 31.62 10.22
C GLU A 145 5.80 32.21 10.77
N LYS A 146 6.49 31.49 11.67
CA LYS A 146 7.75 31.95 12.26
C LYS A 146 8.80 32.26 11.19
N GLN A 147 9.01 31.32 10.27
CA GLN A 147 9.99 31.46 9.19
C GLN A 147 9.69 32.66 8.28
N LEU A 148 8.44 32.88 7.93
CA LEU A 148 8.04 34.00 7.08
C LEU A 148 8.18 35.33 7.80
N VAL A 149 7.88 35.41 9.09
CA VAL A 149 8.09 36.60 9.91
C VAL A 149 9.58 36.92 10.02
N GLU A 150 10.46 35.95 10.19
CA GLU A 150 11.92 36.13 10.14
C GLU A 150 12.41 36.67 8.79
N TRP A 151 11.69 36.33 7.70
CA TRP A 151 11.97 36.88 6.37
C TRP A 151 11.28 38.24 6.10
N GLY A 152 10.65 38.84 7.12
CA GLY A 152 10.02 40.18 7.04
C GLY A 152 8.58 40.17 6.55
N ALA A 153 7.94 39.01 6.44
CA ALA A 153 6.53 38.90 6.08
C ALA A 153 5.62 39.25 7.27
N LYS A 154 4.42 39.75 6.97
CA LYS A 154 3.36 39.87 7.98
C LYS A 154 2.75 38.47 8.27
N LYS A 155 2.31 38.23 9.50
CA LYS A 155 1.75 36.93 9.95
C LYS A 155 0.66 36.39 9.04
N PHE A 156 -0.23 37.22 8.49
CA PHE A 156 -1.31 36.75 7.62
C PHE A 156 -0.81 36.14 6.29
N VAL A 157 0.40 36.46 5.85
CA VAL A 157 1.02 35.90 4.63
C VAL A 157 1.21 34.38 4.79
N ALA A 158 1.55 33.90 5.99
CA ALA A 158 1.67 32.48 6.26
C ALA A 158 0.37 31.74 6.00
N LYS A 159 -0.77 32.32 6.43
CA LYS A 159 -2.09 31.73 6.17
C LYS A 159 -2.41 31.71 4.67
N GLN A 160 -2.04 32.76 3.93
CA GLN A 160 -2.23 32.79 2.48
C GLN A 160 -1.40 31.72 1.77
N ILE A 161 -0.12 31.57 2.15
CA ILE A 161 0.76 30.54 1.57
C ILE A 161 0.25 29.16 1.92
N HIS A 162 -0.17 28.91 3.17
CA HIS A 162 -0.76 27.66 3.59
C HIS A 162 -1.99 27.28 2.73
N GLN A 163 -2.90 28.24 2.48
CA GLN A 163 -4.05 28.01 1.61
C GLN A 163 -3.63 27.65 0.18
N TRP A 164 -2.57 28.27 -0.35
CA TRP A 164 -2.06 27.91 -1.67
C TRP A 164 -1.48 26.51 -1.71
N LEU A 165 -0.73 26.11 -0.69
CA LEU A 165 -0.09 24.80 -0.62
C LEU A 165 -1.11 23.66 -0.46
N TYR A 166 -2.14 23.85 0.36
CA TYR A 166 -3.00 22.76 0.81
C TYR A 166 -4.45 22.84 0.32
N ASP A 167 -5.05 24.03 0.21
CA ASP A 167 -6.44 24.17 -0.21
C ASP A 167 -6.54 24.28 -1.74
N LYS A 168 -5.62 25.05 -2.35
CA LYS A 168 -5.63 25.33 -3.79
C LYS A 168 -4.72 24.42 -4.61
N GLY A 169 -3.89 23.63 -3.96
CA GLY A 169 -3.01 22.68 -4.61
C GLY A 169 -1.97 23.33 -5.54
N ALA A 170 -1.42 24.50 -5.14
CA ALA A 170 -0.41 25.17 -5.95
C ALA A 170 0.84 24.29 -6.12
N THR A 171 1.39 24.28 -7.32
CA THR A 171 2.61 23.58 -7.70
C THR A 171 3.79 24.51 -7.97
N SER A 172 3.56 25.82 -7.94
CA SER A 172 4.56 26.86 -8.15
C SER A 172 4.27 28.08 -7.28
N ILE A 173 5.32 28.74 -6.77
CA ILE A 173 5.24 30.00 -6.02
C ILE A 173 4.59 31.11 -6.88
N ASP A 174 4.71 31.04 -8.19
CA ASP A 174 4.09 32.03 -9.10
C ASP A 174 2.55 32.04 -9.01
N GLN A 175 1.95 30.94 -8.61
CA GLN A 175 0.49 30.82 -8.42
C GLN A 175 -0.03 31.56 -7.17
N PHE A 176 0.84 32.03 -6.27
CA PHE A 176 0.45 32.74 -5.04
C PHE A 176 0.01 34.19 -5.35
N THR A 177 -1.08 34.35 -6.11
CA THR A 177 -1.48 35.65 -6.68
C THR A 177 -1.89 36.69 -5.65
N ASN A 178 -2.28 36.33 -4.43
CA ASN A 178 -2.57 37.24 -3.33
C ASN A 178 -1.38 37.50 -2.39
N VAL A 179 -0.19 36.97 -2.75
CA VAL A 179 1.09 37.28 -2.10
C VAL A 179 1.84 38.31 -2.96
N SER A 180 2.47 39.33 -2.36
CA SER A 180 3.14 40.37 -3.09
C SER A 180 4.26 39.82 -3.99
N LYS A 181 4.58 40.54 -5.07
CA LYS A 181 5.63 40.13 -6.02
C LYS A 181 6.99 39.99 -5.33
N GLU A 182 7.33 40.98 -4.47
CA GLU A 182 8.58 41.01 -3.71
C GLU A 182 8.71 39.78 -2.81
N MET A 183 7.60 39.38 -2.14
CA MET A 183 7.59 38.19 -1.28
C MET A 183 7.69 36.91 -2.11
N ARG A 184 7.05 36.82 -3.27
CA ARG A 184 7.20 35.68 -4.17
C ARG A 184 8.63 35.49 -4.67
N GLU A 185 9.33 36.60 -5.04
CA GLU A 185 10.74 36.53 -5.44
C GLU A 185 11.63 36.11 -4.26
N LEU A 186 11.36 36.63 -3.05
CA LEU A 186 12.06 36.21 -1.84
C LEU A 186 11.86 34.69 -1.57
N LEU A 187 10.63 34.20 -1.71
CA LEU A 187 10.34 32.76 -1.56
C LEU A 187 11.10 31.91 -2.59
N LYS A 188 11.13 32.34 -3.86
CA LYS A 188 11.89 31.62 -4.91
C LYS A 188 13.38 31.53 -4.61
N SER A 189 13.95 32.59 -3.99
CA SER A 189 15.36 32.60 -3.64
C SER A 189 15.68 31.73 -2.41
N ARG A 190 14.79 31.67 -1.40
CA ARG A 190 15.04 31.06 -0.09
C ARG A 190 14.28 29.77 0.19
N ALA A 191 13.30 29.40 -0.64
CA ALA A 191 12.44 28.26 -0.39
C ALA A 191 12.25 27.36 -1.61
N THR A 192 11.82 26.13 -1.34
CA THR A 192 11.32 25.17 -2.32
C THR A 192 9.90 24.73 -1.94
N MET A 193 9.13 24.28 -2.94
CA MET A 193 7.82 23.66 -2.74
C MET A 193 7.95 22.14 -2.86
N GLY A 194 8.70 21.54 -1.93
CA GLY A 194 9.04 20.12 -1.96
C GLY A 194 10.44 19.86 -2.50
N THR A 195 10.87 18.62 -2.37
CA THR A 195 12.21 18.15 -2.72
C THR A 195 12.21 16.93 -3.64
N LEU A 196 11.04 16.35 -3.89
CA LEU A 196 10.91 15.17 -4.74
C LEU A 196 10.93 15.56 -6.22
N GLU A 197 11.85 15.00 -6.98
CA GLU A 197 11.92 15.14 -8.45
C GLU A 197 11.30 13.92 -9.12
N ILE A 198 10.42 14.11 -10.12
CA ILE A 198 9.90 13.00 -10.90
C ILE A 198 11.01 12.48 -11.82
N ALA A 199 11.55 11.30 -11.51
CA ALA A 199 12.52 10.63 -12.36
C ALA A 199 11.83 9.89 -13.53
N THR A 200 10.73 9.19 -13.25
CA THR A 200 9.90 8.53 -14.28
C THR A 200 8.43 8.54 -13.89
N GLU A 201 7.57 8.54 -14.90
CA GLU A 201 6.14 8.40 -14.74
C GLU A 201 5.60 7.38 -15.75
N GLN A 202 4.74 6.51 -15.29
CA GLN A 202 4.04 5.52 -16.10
C GLN A 202 2.54 5.64 -15.85
N VAL A 203 1.75 5.68 -16.91
CA VAL A 203 0.30 5.73 -16.84
C VAL A 203 -0.26 4.48 -17.52
N SER A 204 -1.05 3.71 -16.77
CA SER A 204 -1.71 2.52 -17.28
C SER A 204 -3.05 2.85 -17.94
N LYS A 205 -3.64 1.86 -18.64
CA LYS A 205 -4.91 2.03 -19.37
C LYS A 205 -6.10 2.36 -18.47
N ASP A 206 -6.06 1.92 -17.21
CA ASP A 206 -7.09 2.20 -16.21
C ASP A 206 -6.92 3.56 -15.51
N GLY A 207 -5.90 4.34 -15.94
CA GLY A 207 -5.58 5.64 -15.38
C GLY A 207 -4.71 5.58 -14.10
N THR A 208 -4.23 4.39 -13.70
CA THR A 208 -3.25 4.28 -12.61
C THR A 208 -1.94 4.95 -13.01
N ILE A 209 -1.42 5.81 -12.15
CA ILE A 209 -0.17 6.54 -12.35
C ILE A 209 0.88 6.02 -11.37
N LYS A 210 1.96 5.46 -11.87
CA LYS A 210 3.14 5.08 -11.09
C LYS A 210 4.25 6.09 -11.32
N ARG A 211 4.83 6.62 -10.25
CA ARG A 211 5.96 7.55 -10.28
C ARG A 211 7.13 7.01 -9.51
N ALA A 212 8.31 7.13 -10.09
CA ALA A 212 9.56 7.09 -9.35
C ALA A 212 10.00 8.52 -9.07
N TYR A 213 10.24 8.83 -7.80
CA TYR A 213 10.79 10.10 -7.36
C TYR A 213 12.25 9.94 -6.99
N LYS A 214 13.07 10.90 -7.44
CA LYS A 214 14.45 11.06 -6.99
C LYS A 214 14.47 11.98 -5.78
N LEU A 215 15.11 11.51 -4.72
CA LEU A 215 15.36 12.24 -3.49
C LEU A 215 16.61 13.13 -3.63
N PRO A 216 16.82 14.15 -2.76
CA PRO A 216 18.01 15.01 -2.81
C PRO A 216 19.36 14.28 -2.73
N ASP A 217 19.41 13.12 -2.07
CA ASP A 217 20.59 12.28 -1.97
C ASP A 217 20.74 11.28 -3.14
N GLY A 218 19.89 11.38 -4.16
CA GLY A 218 19.90 10.53 -5.34
C GLY A 218 19.17 9.20 -5.20
N GLN A 219 18.68 8.83 -4.01
CA GLN A 219 17.87 7.63 -3.82
C GLN A 219 16.53 7.74 -4.58
N LEU A 220 15.99 6.60 -4.99
CA LEU A 220 14.71 6.52 -5.69
C LEU A 220 13.65 5.90 -4.79
N ILE A 221 12.46 6.49 -4.83
CA ILE A 221 11.26 5.92 -4.20
C ILE A 221 10.11 5.89 -5.19
N GLU A 222 9.12 5.03 -4.93
CA GLU A 222 7.95 4.90 -5.80
C GLU A 222 6.67 5.33 -5.08
N SER A 223 5.75 5.92 -5.84
CA SER A 223 4.37 6.17 -5.41
C SER A 223 3.40 5.88 -6.54
N VAL A 224 2.19 5.46 -6.18
CA VAL A 224 1.16 5.10 -7.16
C VAL A 224 -0.15 5.81 -6.82
N LEU A 225 -0.76 6.45 -7.82
CA LEU A 225 -2.14 6.95 -7.73
C LEU A 225 -3.06 5.98 -8.46
N MET A 226 -4.03 5.43 -7.75
CA MET A 226 -5.00 4.45 -8.27
C MET A 226 -6.40 5.09 -8.30
N PRO A 227 -6.98 5.33 -9.49
CA PRO A 227 -8.38 5.67 -9.64
C PRO A 227 -9.25 4.41 -9.55
N TYR A 228 -10.44 4.55 -8.98
CA TYR A 228 -11.45 3.49 -8.90
C TYR A 228 -12.76 3.98 -9.54
N GLU A 229 -13.53 3.06 -10.12
CA GLU A 229 -14.82 3.37 -10.76
C GLU A 229 -15.85 3.99 -9.81
N ASP A 230 -15.77 3.68 -8.51
CA ASP A 230 -16.63 4.26 -7.48
C ASP A 230 -16.25 5.70 -7.06
N GLY A 231 -15.34 6.32 -7.81
CA GLY A 231 -14.87 7.69 -7.59
C GLY A 231 -13.74 7.84 -6.57
N ARG A 232 -13.30 6.75 -5.92
CA ARG A 232 -12.13 6.81 -5.03
C ARG A 232 -10.86 7.10 -5.82
N ARG A 233 -9.98 7.86 -5.18
CA ARG A 233 -8.60 8.10 -5.61
C ARG A 233 -7.70 7.73 -4.45
N THR A 234 -6.89 6.69 -4.61
CA THR A 234 -6.02 6.14 -3.55
C THR A 234 -4.57 6.37 -3.91
N ALA A 235 -3.81 7.01 -3.01
CA ALA A 235 -2.36 7.10 -3.12
C ALA A 235 -1.71 5.95 -2.33
N CYS A 236 -0.87 5.17 -3.00
CA CYS A 236 0.06 4.22 -2.40
C CYS A 236 1.43 4.89 -2.30
N ILE A 237 1.97 5.02 -1.09
CA ILE A 237 3.18 5.80 -0.83
C ILE A 237 4.24 5.00 -0.12
N SER A 238 5.49 5.43 -0.28
CA SER A 238 6.68 4.85 0.33
C SER A 238 7.00 5.49 1.67
N SER A 239 7.60 4.73 2.58
CA SER A 239 8.04 5.15 3.91
C SER A 239 9.55 5.07 4.12
N GLN A 240 10.26 4.39 3.24
CA GLN A 240 11.72 4.22 3.25
C GLN A 240 12.25 4.23 1.80
N ALA A 241 13.52 4.53 1.63
CA ALA A 241 14.27 4.22 0.42
C ALA A 241 14.83 2.79 0.57
N GLY A 242 14.24 1.84 -0.18
CA GLY A 242 14.46 0.41 0.03
C GLY A 242 13.70 -0.15 1.23
N CYS A 243 14.03 -1.38 1.67
CA CYS A 243 13.40 -2.04 2.82
C CYS A 243 14.35 -3.05 3.46
N ALA A 244 14.45 -3.00 4.79
CA ALA A 244 15.33 -3.89 5.56
C ALA A 244 14.71 -5.27 5.86
N MET A 245 13.42 -5.47 5.61
CA MET A 245 12.69 -6.67 6.07
C MET A 245 13.01 -7.94 5.28
N GLY A 246 13.57 -7.84 4.07
CA GLY A 246 14.07 -8.98 3.30
C GLY A 246 13.02 -10.02 2.90
N CYS A 247 11.73 -9.62 2.78
CA CYS A 247 10.68 -10.53 2.30
C CYS A 247 11.01 -11.03 0.90
N VAL A 248 11.04 -12.36 0.69
CA VAL A 248 11.57 -12.98 -0.53
C VAL A 248 10.73 -12.73 -1.78
N PHE A 249 9.44 -12.44 -1.61
CA PHE A 249 8.50 -12.16 -2.70
C PHE A 249 8.42 -10.67 -3.06
N CYS A 250 9.15 -9.79 -2.34
CA CYS A 250 9.04 -8.35 -2.47
C CYS A 250 10.26 -7.76 -3.19
N ALA A 251 10.06 -7.13 -4.35
CA ALA A 251 11.12 -6.48 -5.09
C ALA A 251 11.89 -5.45 -4.24
N THR A 252 11.18 -4.63 -3.45
CA THR A 252 11.81 -3.66 -2.55
C THR A 252 12.66 -4.34 -1.47
N GLY A 253 12.23 -5.50 -0.94
CA GLY A 253 12.99 -6.28 0.04
C GLY A 253 14.30 -6.84 -0.54
N GLN A 254 14.32 -7.11 -1.86
CA GLN A 254 15.51 -7.59 -2.58
C GLN A 254 16.50 -6.46 -2.85
N MET A 255 16.05 -5.20 -2.97
CA MET A 255 16.89 -4.03 -3.19
C MET A 255 17.75 -3.62 -1.99
N GLY A 256 17.41 -4.10 -0.79
CA GLY A 256 18.04 -3.68 0.46
C GLY A 256 17.48 -2.36 0.99
N PHE A 257 18.11 -1.84 2.04
CA PHE A 257 17.68 -0.63 2.76
C PHE A 257 18.76 0.46 2.64
N ALA A 258 18.37 1.64 2.18
CA ALA A 258 19.25 2.80 2.12
C ALA A 258 19.04 3.72 3.34
N ARG A 259 17.82 4.24 3.54
CA ARG A 259 17.47 5.09 4.69
C ARG A 259 15.98 5.23 4.95
N GLN A 260 15.66 5.77 6.10
CA GLN A 260 14.31 6.25 6.42
C GLN A 260 13.95 7.46 5.56
N LEU A 261 12.68 7.60 5.17
CA LEU A 261 12.17 8.87 4.66
C LEU A 261 11.83 9.81 5.82
N THR A 262 12.07 11.09 5.63
CA THR A 262 11.59 12.12 6.56
C THR A 262 10.07 12.25 6.52
N ALA A 263 9.47 12.83 7.54
CA ALA A 263 8.03 13.08 7.56
C ALA A 263 7.56 13.95 6.38
N SER A 264 8.39 14.90 5.94
CA SER A 264 8.12 15.74 4.78
C SER A 264 8.18 14.98 3.47
N GLU A 265 9.16 14.09 3.26
CA GLU A 265 9.25 13.26 2.06
C GLU A 265 8.07 12.27 1.95
N ILE A 266 7.60 11.71 3.08
CA ILE A 266 6.41 10.86 3.11
C ILE A 266 5.16 11.68 2.78
N PHE A 267 5.02 12.86 3.39
CA PHE A 267 3.88 13.74 3.20
C PHE A 267 3.82 14.32 1.77
N GLU A 268 4.96 14.71 1.20
CA GLU A 268 5.06 15.33 -0.11
C GLU A 268 4.52 14.41 -1.23
N GLN A 269 4.70 13.09 -1.11
CA GLN A 269 4.13 12.13 -2.08
C GLN A 269 2.60 12.28 -2.17
N VAL A 270 1.94 12.44 -1.03
CA VAL A 270 0.48 12.62 -0.94
C VAL A 270 0.08 14.00 -1.42
N GLN A 271 0.78 15.04 -1.01
CA GLN A 271 0.50 16.42 -1.37
C GLN A 271 0.56 16.65 -2.88
N ARG A 272 1.52 16.02 -3.59
CA ARG A 272 1.61 16.13 -5.06
C ARG A 272 0.39 15.54 -5.76
N PHE A 273 -0.04 14.34 -5.38
CA PHE A 273 -1.27 13.75 -5.94
C PHE A 273 -2.51 14.55 -5.54
N HIS A 274 -2.57 15.05 -4.31
CA HIS A 274 -3.67 15.90 -3.86
C HIS A 274 -3.77 17.17 -4.72
N SER A 275 -2.65 17.87 -4.95
CA SER A 275 -2.61 19.10 -5.76
C SER A 275 -3.05 18.86 -7.19
N GLU A 276 -2.57 17.81 -7.82
CA GLU A 276 -2.94 17.48 -9.21
C GLU A 276 -4.42 17.11 -9.36
N LEU A 277 -4.97 16.39 -8.40
CA LEU A 277 -6.39 16.05 -8.39
C LEU A 277 -7.25 17.29 -8.15
N ALA A 278 -6.84 18.17 -7.22
CA ALA A 278 -7.55 19.42 -6.93
C ALA A 278 -7.62 20.34 -8.17
N GLN A 279 -6.56 20.42 -8.98
CA GLN A 279 -6.57 21.15 -10.24
C GLN A 279 -7.55 20.60 -11.28
N LYS A 280 -7.89 19.30 -11.18
CA LYS A 280 -8.89 18.62 -12.02
C LYS A 280 -10.29 18.63 -11.40
N GLY A 281 -10.48 19.29 -10.23
CA GLY A 281 -11.73 19.25 -9.48
C GLY A 281 -12.01 17.90 -8.82
N GLU A 282 -10.99 17.04 -8.69
CA GLU A 282 -11.07 15.74 -8.04
C GLU A 282 -10.45 15.78 -6.63
N ARG A 283 -10.75 14.78 -5.81
CA ARG A 283 -10.26 14.70 -4.44
C ARG A 283 -9.50 13.39 -4.20
N LEU A 284 -8.33 13.49 -3.57
CA LEU A 284 -7.66 12.32 -3.01
C LEU A 284 -8.46 11.81 -1.80
N SER A 285 -8.95 10.58 -1.88
CA SER A 285 -9.85 10.03 -0.87
C SER A 285 -9.18 9.10 0.13
N ASN A 286 -8.14 8.38 -0.28
CA ASN A 286 -7.49 7.35 0.53
C ASN A 286 -5.97 7.40 0.37
N VAL A 287 -5.26 7.00 1.43
CA VAL A 287 -3.81 6.80 1.41
C VAL A 287 -3.49 5.42 2.00
N VAL A 288 -2.60 4.69 1.35
CA VAL A 288 -2.06 3.42 1.87
C VAL A 288 -0.53 3.49 1.91
N LEU A 289 0.07 3.20 3.05
CA LEU A 289 1.51 3.08 3.20
C LEU A 289 1.91 1.64 2.87
N MET A 290 1.88 1.32 1.56
CA MET A 290 2.13 -0.01 0.98
C MET A 290 3.12 0.06 -0.18
N GLY A 291 3.82 1.18 -0.33
CA GLY A 291 4.94 1.35 -1.25
C GLY A 291 6.23 0.75 -0.70
N MET A 292 7.36 1.42 -0.93
CA MET A 292 8.65 0.96 -0.46
C MET A 292 8.82 1.19 1.05
N GLY A 293 9.33 0.14 1.75
CA GLY A 293 9.69 0.19 3.16
C GLY A 293 8.67 -0.40 4.13
N GLU A 294 9.11 -0.55 5.38
CA GLU A 294 8.27 -0.93 6.52
C GLU A 294 7.83 0.33 7.29
N PRO A 295 6.57 0.72 7.23
CA PRO A 295 6.12 1.98 7.85
C PRO A 295 6.35 2.04 9.37
N LEU A 296 6.14 0.93 10.08
CA LEU A 296 6.37 0.90 11.53
C LEU A 296 7.85 0.86 11.91
N GLY A 297 8.75 0.57 10.95
CA GLY A 297 10.19 0.77 11.08
C GLY A 297 10.59 2.24 11.03
N ASN A 298 9.78 3.10 10.37
CA ASN A 298 9.95 4.55 10.34
C ASN A 298 8.88 5.26 11.18
N TYR A 299 8.68 4.81 12.39
CA TYR A 299 7.49 5.09 13.21
C TYR A 299 7.20 6.58 13.40
N LYS A 300 8.19 7.36 13.87
CA LYS A 300 8.00 8.79 14.20
C LYS A 300 7.64 9.60 12.95
N ASN A 301 8.38 9.42 11.86
CA ASN A 301 8.16 10.15 10.61
C ASN A 301 6.81 9.77 9.97
N VAL A 302 6.46 8.49 9.98
CA VAL A 302 5.18 8.00 9.46
C VAL A 302 4.01 8.60 10.23
N LEU A 303 4.04 8.57 11.58
CA LEU A 303 2.95 9.15 12.37
C LEU A 303 2.86 10.67 12.22
N SER A 304 4.00 11.36 12.12
CA SER A 304 4.02 12.80 11.83
C SER A 304 3.36 13.10 10.48
N ALA A 305 3.74 12.38 9.42
CA ALA A 305 3.15 12.54 8.09
C ALA A 305 1.65 12.20 8.09
N VAL A 306 1.22 11.13 8.79
CA VAL A 306 -0.20 10.75 8.91
C VAL A 306 -1.02 11.83 9.59
N ARG A 307 -0.52 12.43 10.68
CA ARG A 307 -1.20 13.55 11.34
C ARG A 307 -1.34 14.74 10.40
N ARG A 308 -0.30 15.08 9.65
CA ARG A 308 -0.33 16.16 8.65
C ARG A 308 -1.32 15.89 7.51
N MET A 309 -1.35 14.65 6.97
CA MET A 309 -2.36 14.26 5.96
C MET A 309 -3.79 14.47 6.46
N ASN A 310 -4.03 14.21 7.76
CA ASN A 310 -5.33 14.42 8.38
C ASN A 310 -5.65 15.90 8.62
N THR A 311 -4.71 16.69 9.14
CA THR A 311 -4.95 18.09 9.55
C THR A 311 -4.78 19.08 8.41
N GLU A 312 -3.83 18.88 7.51
CA GLU A 312 -3.46 19.86 6.47
C GLU A 312 -4.16 19.58 5.12
N ILE A 313 -4.31 18.29 4.75
CA ILE A 313 -4.99 17.88 3.50
C ILE A 313 -6.47 17.50 3.75
N GLY A 314 -6.84 17.20 5.01
CA GLY A 314 -8.20 16.81 5.37
C GLY A 314 -8.56 15.38 5.01
N ILE A 315 -7.57 14.48 4.85
CA ILE A 315 -7.82 13.06 4.66
C ILE A 315 -8.17 12.44 6.02
N GLY A 316 -9.42 12.00 6.17
CA GLY A 316 -9.86 11.37 7.43
C GLY A 316 -8.97 10.18 7.82
N ALA A 317 -8.59 10.08 9.08
CA ALA A 317 -7.68 9.01 9.54
C ALA A 317 -8.17 7.60 9.19
N ARG A 318 -9.50 7.38 9.12
CA ARG A 318 -10.11 6.10 8.68
C ARG A 318 -9.88 5.77 7.20
N HIS A 319 -9.39 6.72 6.42
CA HIS A 319 -9.03 6.56 5.01
C HIS A 319 -7.52 6.40 4.81
N ILE A 320 -6.74 6.39 5.91
CA ILE A 320 -5.31 6.14 5.89
C ILE A 320 -5.07 4.73 6.42
N THR A 321 -4.34 3.90 5.65
CA THR A 321 -3.96 2.54 6.03
C THR A 321 -2.46 2.47 6.24
N ILE A 322 -2.03 2.03 7.42
CA ILE A 322 -0.64 1.69 7.72
C ILE A 322 -0.49 0.18 7.57
N SER A 323 0.38 -0.25 6.66
CA SER A 323 0.75 -1.66 6.51
C SER A 323 1.99 -1.98 7.34
N THR A 324 2.12 -3.23 7.77
CA THR A 324 3.31 -3.69 8.52
C THR A 324 3.53 -5.19 8.32
N VAL A 325 4.79 -5.59 8.29
CA VAL A 325 5.18 -7.02 8.33
C VAL A 325 4.91 -7.67 9.69
N GLY A 326 4.53 -6.88 10.71
CA GLY A 326 4.18 -7.40 12.04
C GLY A 326 5.23 -7.08 13.12
N LEU A 327 5.75 -5.85 13.17
CA LEU A 327 6.61 -5.38 14.25
C LEU A 327 5.80 -5.26 15.56
N VAL A 328 5.71 -6.34 16.32
CA VAL A 328 4.87 -6.50 17.51
C VAL A 328 4.94 -5.30 18.47
N PRO A 329 6.11 -4.82 18.94
CA PRO A 329 6.17 -3.70 19.88
C PRO A 329 5.62 -2.39 19.27
N ARG A 330 5.75 -2.22 17.95
CA ARG A 330 5.26 -1.03 17.26
C ARG A 330 3.74 -1.06 17.04
N ILE A 331 3.16 -2.23 16.79
CA ILE A 331 1.69 -2.40 16.74
C ILE A 331 1.09 -2.09 18.11
N GLN A 332 1.69 -2.59 19.20
CA GLN A 332 1.26 -2.30 20.58
C GLN A 332 1.32 -0.80 20.90
N ARG A 333 2.37 -0.13 20.42
CA ARG A 333 2.51 1.33 20.57
C ARG A 333 1.44 2.07 19.75
N LEU A 334 1.20 1.65 18.50
CA LEU A 334 0.21 2.26 17.61
C LEU A 334 -1.22 2.20 18.20
N ALA A 335 -1.56 1.12 18.90
CA ALA A 335 -2.85 0.98 19.59
C ALA A 335 -3.09 2.10 20.61
N LYS A 336 -2.03 2.66 21.22
CA LYS A 336 -2.08 3.71 22.26
C LYS A 336 -2.04 5.14 21.69
N GLU A 337 -1.78 5.33 20.38
CA GLU A 337 -1.65 6.66 19.78
C GLU A 337 -2.98 7.41 19.62
N GLY A 338 -4.12 6.77 19.85
CA GLY A 338 -5.44 7.37 19.66
C GLY A 338 -5.80 7.68 18.19
N LEU A 339 -4.96 7.27 17.25
CA LEU A 339 -5.17 7.49 15.83
C LEU A 339 -6.17 6.48 15.25
N GLN A 340 -7.14 6.99 14.49
CA GLN A 340 -8.17 6.15 13.87
C GLN A 340 -7.76 5.59 12.49
N VAL A 341 -6.48 5.31 12.28
CA VAL A 341 -5.97 4.71 11.04
C VAL A 341 -6.41 3.25 10.90
N LYS A 342 -6.41 2.72 9.69
CA LYS A 342 -6.55 1.29 9.44
C LYS A 342 -5.17 0.63 9.59
N LEU A 343 -5.15 -0.54 10.23
CA LEU A 343 -3.96 -1.38 10.30
C LEU A 343 -4.11 -2.54 9.31
N ALA A 344 -3.13 -2.71 8.43
CA ALA A 344 -2.97 -3.86 7.58
C ALA A 344 -1.72 -4.64 8.02
N VAL A 345 -1.83 -5.96 8.12
CA VAL A 345 -0.73 -6.83 8.54
C VAL A 345 -0.41 -7.80 7.41
N SER A 346 0.83 -7.75 6.93
CA SER A 346 1.37 -8.70 5.95
C SER A 346 1.53 -10.07 6.61
N LEU A 347 0.63 -11.01 6.31
CA LEU A 347 0.59 -12.33 6.92
C LEU A 347 1.26 -13.39 6.05
N HIS A 348 0.75 -13.60 4.85
CA HIS A 348 1.24 -14.40 3.72
C HIS A 348 1.47 -15.90 3.99
N ALA A 349 1.45 -16.38 5.24
CA ALA A 349 1.46 -17.79 5.62
C ALA A 349 0.65 -17.99 6.91
N ALA A 350 0.10 -19.20 7.10
CA ALA A 350 -0.73 -19.55 8.25
C ALA A 350 0.02 -20.30 9.34
N ASN A 351 1.28 -20.68 9.09
CA ASN A 351 2.16 -21.35 10.06
C ASN A 351 3.56 -20.72 10.08
N ASP A 352 4.27 -20.88 11.21
CA ASP A 352 5.57 -20.23 11.43
C ASP A 352 6.67 -20.73 10.49
N LYS A 353 6.62 -21.98 10.06
CA LYS A 353 7.61 -22.56 9.16
C LYS A 353 7.57 -21.84 7.82
N GLU A 354 6.42 -21.85 7.15
CA GLU A 354 6.24 -21.19 5.85
C GLU A 354 6.47 -19.68 5.95
N ARG A 355 5.94 -19.04 7.02
CA ARG A 355 6.11 -17.62 7.21
C ARG A 355 7.57 -17.22 7.37
N SER A 356 8.36 -18.01 8.10
CA SER A 356 9.80 -17.74 8.29
C SER A 356 10.61 -17.92 6.99
N GLU A 357 10.16 -18.79 6.09
CA GLU A 357 10.79 -19.00 4.78
C GLU A 357 10.60 -17.79 3.85
N ILE A 358 9.45 -17.11 3.92
CA ILE A 358 9.11 -15.99 3.03
C ILE A 358 9.25 -14.60 3.69
N MET A 359 9.19 -14.52 5.03
CA MET A 359 9.27 -13.29 5.82
C MET A 359 10.22 -13.48 7.01
N PRO A 360 11.50 -13.07 6.90
CA PRO A 360 12.50 -13.28 7.96
C PRO A 360 12.13 -12.69 9.33
N VAL A 361 11.35 -11.62 9.36
CA VAL A 361 10.83 -10.99 10.58
C VAL A 361 10.08 -11.97 11.50
N ASN A 362 9.52 -13.05 10.94
CA ASN A 362 8.78 -14.05 11.72
C ASN A 362 9.64 -14.80 12.74
N VAL A 363 10.95 -14.91 12.48
CA VAL A 363 11.90 -15.54 13.43
C VAL A 363 11.92 -14.76 14.76
N ARG A 364 11.79 -13.44 14.71
CA ARG A 364 11.76 -12.58 15.91
C ARG A 364 10.36 -12.41 16.49
N PHE A 365 9.35 -12.32 15.62
CA PHE A 365 7.96 -12.15 16.00
C PHE A 365 7.11 -13.27 15.41
N PRO A 366 7.10 -14.47 16.04
CA PRO A 366 6.36 -15.62 15.56
C PRO A 366 4.85 -15.34 15.54
N LEU A 367 4.12 -16.13 14.76
CA LEU A 367 2.67 -15.96 14.57
C LEU A 367 1.90 -15.92 15.89
N ARG A 368 2.31 -16.71 16.90
CA ARG A 368 1.67 -16.67 18.22
C ARG A 368 1.66 -15.26 18.81
N ASP A 369 2.80 -14.58 18.80
CA ASP A 369 2.96 -13.27 19.41
C ASP A 369 2.32 -12.17 18.54
N LEU A 370 2.45 -12.29 17.22
CA LEU A 370 1.79 -11.42 16.27
C LEU A 370 0.27 -11.49 16.39
N MET A 371 -0.30 -12.70 16.38
CA MET A 371 -1.76 -12.89 16.46
C MET A 371 -2.33 -12.45 17.80
N GLN A 372 -1.60 -12.69 18.90
CA GLN A 372 -2.01 -12.17 20.21
C GLN A 372 -2.03 -10.63 20.19
N THR A 373 -0.99 -9.99 19.62
CA THR A 373 -0.93 -8.53 19.47
C THR A 373 -2.06 -8.00 18.60
N CYS A 374 -2.42 -8.70 17.53
CA CYS A 374 -3.56 -8.32 16.68
C CYS A 374 -4.89 -8.42 17.43
N ARG A 375 -5.09 -9.45 18.27
CA ARG A 375 -6.29 -9.58 19.12
C ARG A 375 -6.38 -8.45 20.13
N ASP A 376 -5.24 -8.12 20.77
CA ASP A 376 -5.15 -7.01 21.71
C ASP A 376 -5.43 -5.67 21.02
N TYR A 377 -4.86 -5.44 19.84
CA TYR A 377 -5.13 -4.23 19.05
C TYR A 377 -6.62 -4.07 18.73
N VAL A 378 -7.29 -5.15 18.30
CA VAL A 378 -8.74 -5.13 18.01
C VAL A 378 -9.55 -4.86 19.27
N ARG A 379 -9.21 -5.51 20.40
CA ARG A 379 -9.86 -5.31 21.69
C ARG A 379 -9.73 -3.84 22.18
N ASP A 380 -8.51 -3.31 22.12
CA ASP A 380 -8.18 -2.00 22.72
C ASP A 380 -8.69 -0.83 21.85
N THR A 381 -8.69 -1.01 20.53
CA THR A 381 -9.10 0.04 19.59
C THR A 381 -10.54 -0.10 19.08
N GLY A 382 -11.16 -1.26 19.23
CA GLY A 382 -12.47 -1.59 18.61
C GLY A 382 -12.43 -1.64 17.09
N ARG A 383 -11.22 -1.73 16.46
CA ARG A 383 -11.04 -1.57 15.02
C ARG A 383 -10.67 -2.88 14.36
N ARG A 384 -11.28 -3.13 13.20
CA ARG A 384 -10.97 -4.28 12.35
C ARG A 384 -9.56 -4.16 11.76
N ILE A 385 -8.80 -5.27 11.76
CA ILE A 385 -7.51 -5.40 11.08
C ILE A 385 -7.74 -5.98 9.67
N THR A 386 -6.93 -5.57 8.70
CA THR A 386 -6.80 -6.24 7.40
C THR A 386 -5.54 -7.11 7.43
N PHE A 387 -5.64 -8.36 6.98
CA PHE A 387 -4.49 -9.19 6.69
C PHE A 387 -4.25 -9.21 5.18
N GLU A 388 -3.04 -8.86 4.77
CA GLU A 388 -2.61 -8.93 3.39
C GLU A 388 -2.03 -10.32 3.12
N TRP A 389 -2.48 -10.94 2.02
CA TRP A 389 -2.08 -12.29 1.63
C TRP A 389 -1.70 -12.34 0.16
N ALA A 390 -0.40 -12.35 -0.15
CA ALA A 390 0.10 -12.58 -1.50
C ALA A 390 -0.08 -14.05 -1.87
N LEU A 391 -0.83 -14.32 -2.93
CA LEU A 391 -1.02 -15.68 -3.45
C LEU A 391 0.20 -16.08 -4.28
N ILE A 392 1.00 -17.00 -3.75
CA ILE A 392 2.19 -17.57 -4.38
C ILE A 392 1.83 -18.93 -4.92
N ALA A 393 1.83 -19.08 -6.26
CA ALA A 393 1.39 -20.29 -6.93
C ALA A 393 2.16 -21.53 -6.48
N GLY A 394 1.43 -22.55 -6.01
CA GLY A 394 1.97 -23.82 -5.54
C GLY A 394 2.64 -23.78 -4.16
N GLN A 395 2.51 -22.65 -3.43
CA GLN A 395 3.01 -22.54 -2.06
C GLN A 395 1.89 -22.30 -1.04
N ASN A 396 1.15 -21.17 -1.18
CA ASN A 396 0.16 -20.75 -0.20
C ASN A 396 -1.24 -20.51 -0.80
N ASP A 397 -1.52 -21.10 -1.96
CA ASP A 397 -2.77 -20.94 -2.73
C ASP A 397 -3.63 -22.22 -2.72
N THR A 398 -3.42 -23.13 -1.74
CA THR A 398 -4.15 -24.39 -1.63
C THR A 398 -5.37 -24.29 -0.70
N PRO A 399 -6.38 -25.19 -0.83
CA PRO A 399 -7.50 -25.27 0.09
C PRO A 399 -7.07 -25.54 1.54
N GLU A 400 -6.02 -26.34 1.74
CA GLU A 400 -5.46 -26.68 3.06
C GLU A 400 -4.93 -25.41 3.74
N THR A 401 -4.12 -24.63 3.03
CA THR A 401 -3.60 -23.33 3.52
C THR A 401 -4.74 -22.36 3.84
N ALA A 402 -5.80 -22.35 3.03
CA ALA A 402 -6.97 -21.52 3.30
C ALA A 402 -7.70 -21.96 4.57
N HIS A 403 -7.76 -23.27 4.85
CA HIS A 403 -8.35 -23.80 6.07
C HIS A 403 -7.51 -23.45 7.31
N GLU A 404 -6.19 -23.59 7.24
CA GLU A 404 -5.25 -23.17 8.29
C GLU A 404 -5.37 -21.68 8.60
N LEU A 405 -5.44 -20.85 7.56
CA LEU A 405 -5.67 -19.40 7.70
C LEU A 405 -7.00 -19.11 8.41
N GLY A 406 -8.07 -19.81 8.04
CA GLY A 406 -9.37 -19.70 8.69
C GLY A 406 -9.33 -20.05 10.18
N GLN A 407 -8.61 -21.11 10.54
CA GLN A 407 -8.39 -21.50 11.95
C GLN A 407 -7.58 -20.44 12.71
N LEU A 408 -6.49 -19.94 12.13
CA LEU A 408 -5.61 -18.92 12.73
C LEU A 408 -6.39 -17.63 13.04
N LEU A 409 -7.31 -17.24 12.17
CA LEU A 409 -8.09 -16.00 12.28
C LEU A 409 -9.41 -16.17 13.03
N GLN A 410 -9.75 -17.37 13.49
CA GLN A 410 -11.02 -17.65 14.15
C GLN A 410 -11.25 -16.71 15.35
N GLY A 411 -12.44 -16.10 15.40
CA GLY A 411 -12.86 -15.19 16.47
C GLY A 411 -12.24 -13.79 16.43
N LEU A 412 -11.35 -13.48 15.46
CA LEU A 412 -10.77 -12.18 15.28
C LEU A 412 -11.60 -11.34 14.30
N MET A 413 -11.92 -10.10 14.66
CA MET A 413 -12.59 -9.16 13.78
C MET A 413 -11.59 -8.64 12.73
N CYS A 414 -11.54 -9.30 11.59
CA CYS A 414 -10.56 -9.00 10.54
C CYS A 414 -11.17 -9.05 9.13
N HIS A 415 -10.36 -8.67 8.17
CA HIS A 415 -10.55 -8.81 6.74
C HIS A 415 -9.28 -9.40 6.15
N VAL A 416 -9.39 -10.27 5.14
CA VAL A 416 -8.25 -10.79 4.38
C VAL A 416 -8.33 -10.23 2.97
N ASN A 417 -7.24 -9.61 2.53
CA ASN A 417 -7.06 -9.14 1.16
C ASN A 417 -6.15 -10.10 0.42
N LEU A 418 -6.66 -10.75 -0.62
CA LEU A 418 -5.92 -11.69 -1.46
C LEU A 418 -5.31 -10.95 -2.66
N ILE A 419 -4.01 -11.01 -2.81
CA ILE A 419 -3.25 -10.30 -3.83
C ILE A 419 -2.53 -11.32 -4.72
N PRO A 420 -2.88 -11.43 -6.01
CA PRO A 420 -2.09 -12.24 -6.94
C PRO A 420 -0.65 -11.72 -7.00
N LEU A 421 0.34 -12.60 -6.75
CA LEU A 421 1.74 -12.20 -6.84
C LEU A 421 2.15 -12.01 -8.30
N ASN A 422 2.71 -10.85 -8.59
CA ASN A 422 3.41 -10.62 -9.86
C ASN A 422 4.84 -11.20 -9.77
N PRO A 423 5.39 -11.76 -10.87
CA PRO A 423 6.76 -12.19 -10.90
C PRO A 423 7.69 -11.03 -10.52
N THR A 424 8.61 -11.27 -9.59
CA THR A 424 9.78 -10.44 -9.32
C THR A 424 10.99 -11.09 -9.99
N GLU A 425 11.94 -10.31 -10.46
CA GLU A 425 13.16 -10.82 -11.13
C GLU A 425 14.02 -11.67 -10.20
#